data_af367bec1dc760a7b1b9d1e95215a87a
#
_entry.id   af367bec1dc760a7b1b9d1e95215a87a
#
_cell.length_a   1.000
_cell.length_b   1.000
_cell.length_c   1.000
_cell.angle_alpha   90.00
_cell.angle_beta   90.00
_cell.angle_gamma   90.00
#
_symmetry.space_group_name_H-M   'P 1'
#
loop_
_entity.id
_entity.type
_entity.pdbx_description
1 polymer ?
#
loop_
_entity_poly.entity_id
_entity_poly.type
_entity_poly.pdbx_seq_one_letter_code
_entity_poly.pdbx_strand_id
1 'polypeptide(L)'
;MPDLTPFWISIRVAFVSTVIVFILGIALARIMYYRKSKWTHLIESIVLLPIVLPPTVLGFLLLMFFSVDHPVGHLLTDILGIKVVFTWVGAVVASVIVSFPLMYQHTVQGFRNINPRMMNTARTMGASERKIFFKITLPLSKRAIISGTMLAFARAIGEFGATLMIAGYIPGKTNTLPLEIYFLVQQGREHQAWLWVLVLVSFAISIIGTMNMMNQERYREVD
;
A
#
# COMPACT_ATOMS: atom_id res chain seq x y z
N MET A 1 -25.62 -6.36 -19.00
CA MET A 1 -25.17 -5.80 -17.71
C MET A 1 -23.68 -5.55 -17.80
N PRO A 2 -23.12 -4.48 -17.23
CA PRO A 2 -21.68 -4.32 -17.20
C PRO A 2 -21.05 -5.49 -16.44
N ASP A 3 -19.93 -6.00 -16.93
CA ASP A 3 -19.18 -7.06 -16.28
C ASP A 3 -18.53 -6.48 -14.99
N LEU A 4 -18.95 -6.97 -13.82
CA LEU A 4 -18.45 -6.53 -12.53
C LEU A 4 -17.07 -7.13 -12.14
N THR A 5 -16.51 -7.96 -13.00
CA THR A 5 -15.22 -8.63 -12.77
C THR A 5 -14.09 -7.64 -12.46
N PRO A 6 -13.93 -6.50 -13.19
CA PRO A 6 -12.88 -5.52 -12.89
C PRO A 6 -12.99 -4.92 -11.49
N PHE A 7 -14.21 -4.71 -11.01
CA PHE A 7 -14.47 -4.22 -9.66
C PHE A 7 -13.97 -5.21 -8.59
N TRP A 8 -14.37 -6.47 -8.71
CA TRP A 8 -13.99 -7.50 -7.74
C TRP A 8 -12.48 -7.78 -7.74
N ILE A 9 -11.85 -7.77 -8.93
CA ILE A 9 -10.39 -7.91 -9.04
C ILE A 9 -9.70 -6.74 -8.32
N SER A 10 -10.14 -5.50 -8.56
CA SER A 10 -9.55 -4.33 -7.91
C SER A 10 -9.69 -4.37 -6.40
N ILE A 11 -10.88 -4.70 -5.88
CA ILE A 11 -11.10 -4.83 -4.44
C ILE A 11 -10.21 -5.93 -3.84
N ARG A 12 -10.14 -7.08 -4.49
CA ARG A 12 -9.30 -8.20 -4.05
C ARG A 12 -7.83 -7.81 -4.02
N VAL A 13 -7.32 -7.21 -5.09
CA VAL A 13 -5.92 -6.77 -5.18
C VAL A 13 -5.62 -5.71 -4.12
N ALA A 14 -6.45 -4.67 -4.02
CA ALA A 14 -6.26 -3.59 -3.05
C ALA A 14 -6.34 -4.09 -1.61
N PHE A 15 -7.29 -4.97 -1.29
CA PHE A 15 -7.44 -5.52 0.06
C PHE A 15 -6.22 -6.36 0.46
N VAL A 16 -5.81 -7.32 -0.39
CA VAL A 16 -4.65 -8.19 -0.11
C VAL A 16 -3.38 -7.35 0.02
N SER A 17 -3.17 -6.40 -0.90
CA SER A 17 -2.02 -5.49 -0.85
C SER A 17 -2.00 -4.68 0.44
N THR A 18 -3.15 -4.13 0.84
CA THR A 18 -3.27 -3.33 2.06
C THR A 18 -2.96 -4.14 3.32
N VAL A 19 -3.43 -5.38 3.40
CA VAL A 19 -3.10 -6.28 4.53
C VAL A 19 -1.60 -6.53 4.62
N ILE A 20 -0.96 -6.82 3.49
CA ILE A 20 0.49 -7.03 3.43
C ILE A 20 1.23 -5.75 3.86
N VAL A 21 0.85 -4.61 3.29
CA VAL A 21 1.48 -3.32 3.57
C VAL A 21 1.26 -2.87 5.01
N PHE A 22 0.09 -3.15 5.59
CA PHE A 22 -0.21 -2.90 7.00
C PHE A 22 0.77 -3.65 7.92
N ILE A 23 0.91 -4.94 7.71
CA ILE A 23 1.80 -5.78 8.54
C ILE A 23 3.26 -5.35 8.37
N LEU A 24 3.74 -5.29 7.12
CA LEU A 24 5.13 -4.96 6.83
C LEU A 24 5.47 -3.51 7.18
N GLY A 25 4.55 -2.57 6.94
CA GLY A 25 4.73 -1.15 7.23
C GLY A 25 4.87 -0.89 8.72
N ILE A 26 4.02 -1.49 9.57
CA ILE A 26 4.15 -1.38 11.02
C ILE A 26 5.44 -2.05 11.50
N ALA A 27 5.77 -3.24 10.98
CA ALA A 27 6.97 -3.96 11.37
C ALA A 27 8.24 -3.16 11.03
N LEU A 28 8.35 -2.64 9.81
CA LEU A 28 9.48 -1.82 9.40
C LEU A 28 9.53 -0.50 10.16
N ALA A 29 8.40 0.19 10.32
CA ALA A 29 8.32 1.43 11.09
C ALA A 29 8.81 1.23 12.53
N ARG A 30 8.44 0.11 13.18
CA ARG A 30 8.94 -0.24 14.51
C ARG A 30 10.46 -0.41 14.51
N ILE A 31 11.01 -1.17 13.56
CA ILE A 31 12.45 -1.42 13.46
C ILE A 31 13.20 -0.09 13.28
N MET A 32 12.74 0.77 12.36
CA MET A 32 13.37 2.04 12.05
C MET A 32 13.24 3.05 13.20
N TYR A 33 12.13 3.05 13.93
CA TYR A 33 11.92 3.92 15.08
C TYR A 33 12.88 3.66 16.23
N TYR A 34 13.19 2.37 16.51
CA TYR A 34 14.08 1.99 17.62
C TYR A 34 15.55 1.90 17.21
N ARG A 35 15.87 1.82 15.93
CA ARG A 35 17.26 1.75 15.43
C ARG A 35 17.73 3.12 14.94
N LYS A 36 18.66 3.74 15.68
CA LYS A 36 19.39 4.94 15.24
C LYS A 36 20.72 4.50 14.62
N SER A 37 20.73 4.22 13.31
CA SER A 37 21.94 3.83 12.57
C SER A 37 22.03 4.65 11.27
N LYS A 38 23.26 4.84 10.77
CA LYS A 38 23.47 5.46 9.44
C LYS A 38 22.74 4.71 8.31
N TRP A 39 22.59 3.40 8.45
CA TRP A 39 21.85 2.54 7.52
C TRP A 39 20.33 2.83 7.49
N THR A 40 19.80 3.42 8.57
CA THR A 40 18.37 3.76 8.64
C THR A 40 17.98 4.75 7.53
N HIS A 41 18.81 5.76 7.28
CA HIS A 41 18.55 6.76 6.23
C HIS A 41 18.57 6.13 4.83
N LEU A 42 19.51 5.20 4.57
CA LEU A 42 19.56 4.50 3.29
C LEU A 42 18.32 3.62 3.08
N ILE A 43 17.92 2.87 4.10
CA ILE A 43 16.71 2.04 4.03
C ILE A 43 15.46 2.91 3.85
N GLU A 44 15.35 4.03 4.56
CA GLU A 44 14.25 5.00 4.36
C GLU A 44 14.23 5.53 2.93
N SER A 45 15.37 5.86 2.34
CA SER A 45 15.46 6.32 0.95
C SER A 45 14.98 5.26 -0.03
N ILE A 46 15.37 4.00 0.17
CA ILE A 46 14.91 2.86 -0.67
C ILE A 46 13.40 2.65 -0.53
N VAL A 47 12.89 2.71 0.70
CA VAL A 47 11.46 2.57 0.98
C VAL A 47 10.62 3.66 0.32
N LEU A 48 11.16 4.88 0.23
CA LEU A 48 10.47 6.02 -0.37
C LEU A 48 10.65 6.13 -1.89
N LEU A 49 11.57 5.36 -2.46
CA LEU A 49 11.88 5.39 -3.90
C LEU A 49 10.64 5.21 -4.80
N PRO A 50 9.64 4.34 -4.47
CA PRO A 50 8.44 4.19 -5.27
C PRO A 50 7.55 5.44 -5.38
N ILE A 51 7.70 6.43 -4.51
CA ILE A 51 6.96 7.69 -4.62
C ILE A 51 7.54 8.57 -5.75
N VAL A 52 8.85 8.50 -5.96
CA VAL A 52 9.58 9.34 -6.91
C VAL A 52 9.64 8.72 -8.30
N LEU A 53 9.77 7.41 -8.36
CA LEU A 53 9.87 6.70 -9.64
C LEU A 53 8.52 6.67 -10.37
N PRO A 54 8.51 6.89 -11.70
CA PRO A 54 7.30 6.66 -12.49
C PRO A 54 6.79 5.22 -12.31
N PRO A 55 5.47 5.01 -12.14
CA PRO A 55 4.90 3.68 -11.92
C PRO A 55 5.26 2.66 -13.01
N THR A 56 5.39 3.12 -14.26
CA THR A 56 5.81 2.27 -15.39
C THR A 56 7.25 1.77 -15.23
N VAL A 57 8.15 2.62 -14.72
CA VAL A 57 9.55 2.22 -14.44
C VAL A 57 9.59 1.17 -13.34
N LEU A 58 8.83 1.38 -12.27
CA LEU A 58 8.70 0.37 -11.20
C LEU A 58 8.15 -0.93 -11.75
N GLY A 59 7.10 -0.88 -12.55
CA GLY A 59 6.50 -2.06 -13.17
C GLY A 59 7.49 -2.80 -14.06
N PHE A 60 8.30 -2.10 -14.84
CA PHE A 60 9.36 -2.70 -15.64
C PHE A 60 10.42 -3.39 -14.78
N LEU A 61 10.89 -2.74 -13.73
CA LEU A 61 11.85 -3.36 -12.80
C LEU A 61 11.28 -4.61 -12.14
N LEU A 62 10.01 -4.58 -11.75
CA LEU A 62 9.32 -5.75 -11.18
C LEU A 62 9.14 -6.86 -12.21
N LEU A 63 8.77 -6.52 -13.45
CA LEU A 63 8.67 -7.47 -14.54
C LEU A 63 10.00 -8.20 -14.74
N MET A 64 11.11 -7.45 -14.83
CA MET A 64 12.44 -8.05 -14.96
C MET A 64 12.81 -8.91 -13.75
N PHE A 65 12.55 -8.42 -12.53
CA PHE A 65 12.90 -9.13 -11.30
C PHE A 65 12.15 -10.47 -11.12
N PHE A 66 10.86 -10.49 -11.53
CA PHE A 66 9.99 -11.66 -11.39
C PHE A 66 9.83 -12.49 -12.67
N SER A 67 10.49 -12.09 -13.79
CA SER A 67 10.51 -12.89 -15.01
C SER A 67 11.10 -14.28 -14.76
N VAL A 68 10.57 -15.29 -15.41
CA VAL A 68 11.05 -16.67 -15.33
C VAL A 68 12.51 -16.80 -15.78
N ASP A 69 12.97 -15.90 -16.65
CA ASP A 69 14.36 -15.86 -17.14
C ASP A 69 15.36 -15.34 -16.08
N HIS A 70 14.86 -14.81 -14.95
CA HIS A 70 15.69 -14.30 -13.87
C HIS A 70 15.65 -15.22 -12.63
N PRO A 71 16.71 -15.22 -11.79
CA PRO A 71 16.85 -16.18 -10.69
C PRO A 71 15.67 -16.20 -9.72
N VAL A 72 15.10 -15.02 -9.40
CA VAL A 72 13.98 -14.93 -8.45
C VAL A 72 12.69 -15.48 -9.06
N GLY A 73 12.38 -15.11 -10.30
CA GLY A 73 11.20 -15.61 -11.00
C GLY A 73 11.25 -17.13 -11.23
N HIS A 74 12.43 -17.64 -11.63
CA HIS A 74 12.70 -19.08 -11.78
C HIS A 74 12.47 -19.82 -10.45
N LEU A 75 13.06 -19.33 -9.35
CA LEU A 75 12.91 -19.92 -8.02
C LEU A 75 11.44 -19.94 -7.55
N LEU A 76 10.70 -18.85 -7.75
CA LEU A 76 9.29 -18.76 -7.37
C LEU A 76 8.43 -19.72 -8.20
N THR A 77 8.70 -19.81 -9.50
CA THR A 77 7.90 -20.62 -10.42
C THR A 77 8.19 -22.11 -10.25
N ASP A 78 9.48 -22.49 -10.17
CA ASP A 78 9.87 -23.90 -10.19
C ASP A 78 9.84 -24.57 -8.80
N ILE A 79 10.14 -23.79 -7.73
CA ILE A 79 10.16 -24.35 -6.37
C ILE A 79 8.81 -24.17 -5.67
N LEU A 80 8.19 -22.98 -5.81
CA LEU A 80 6.95 -22.64 -5.10
C LEU A 80 5.71 -22.77 -5.97
N GLY A 81 5.86 -23.00 -7.28
CA GLY A 81 4.74 -23.07 -8.23
C GLY A 81 3.99 -21.73 -8.39
N ILE A 82 4.58 -20.61 -7.95
CA ILE A 82 3.94 -19.29 -7.95
C ILE A 82 4.39 -18.49 -9.17
N LYS A 83 3.47 -18.28 -10.11
CA LYS A 83 3.67 -17.34 -11.22
C LYS A 83 3.23 -15.95 -10.80
N VAL A 84 4.16 -15.00 -10.87
CA VAL A 84 3.91 -13.58 -10.54
C VAL A 84 3.52 -12.80 -11.79
N VAL A 85 4.36 -12.89 -12.82
CA VAL A 85 4.16 -12.15 -14.08
C VAL A 85 2.91 -12.63 -14.80
N PHE A 86 2.12 -11.68 -15.34
CA PHE A 86 0.84 -11.90 -16.03
C PHE A 86 -0.21 -12.61 -15.18
N THR A 87 -0.20 -12.35 -13.87
CA THR A 87 -1.20 -12.87 -12.93
C THR A 87 -1.71 -11.77 -11.99
N TRP A 88 -2.82 -12.03 -11.30
CA TRP A 88 -3.32 -11.14 -10.26
C TRP A 88 -2.33 -10.98 -9.09
N VAL A 89 -1.43 -11.94 -8.88
CA VAL A 89 -0.34 -11.84 -7.89
C VAL A 89 0.61 -10.73 -8.27
N GLY A 90 0.94 -10.58 -9.57
CA GLY A 90 1.72 -9.45 -10.06
C GLY A 90 1.07 -8.09 -9.79
N ALA A 91 -0.26 -8.00 -9.96
CA ALA A 91 -1.00 -6.79 -9.59
C ALA A 91 -0.91 -6.49 -8.08
N VAL A 92 -0.97 -7.52 -7.23
CA VAL A 92 -0.78 -7.38 -5.77
C VAL A 92 0.63 -6.89 -5.46
N VAL A 93 1.66 -7.48 -6.05
CA VAL A 93 3.07 -7.07 -5.84
C VAL A 93 3.27 -5.60 -6.24
N ALA A 94 2.78 -5.20 -7.41
CA ALA A 94 2.82 -3.81 -7.86
C ALA A 94 2.14 -2.86 -6.86
N SER A 95 0.92 -3.20 -6.46
CA SER A 95 0.14 -2.40 -5.50
C SER A 95 0.81 -2.32 -4.12
N VAL A 96 1.41 -3.41 -3.63
CA VAL A 96 2.17 -3.43 -2.37
C VAL A 96 3.32 -2.43 -2.44
N ILE A 97 4.17 -2.52 -3.46
CA ILE A 97 5.38 -1.70 -3.56
C ILE A 97 5.03 -0.22 -3.66
N VAL A 98 4.01 0.13 -4.44
CA VAL A 98 3.62 1.53 -4.66
C VAL A 98 2.88 2.13 -3.45
N SER A 99 2.13 1.34 -2.70
CA SER A 99 1.39 1.81 -1.52
C SER A 99 2.18 1.73 -0.21
N PHE A 100 3.24 0.92 -0.17
CA PHE A 100 4.06 0.69 1.02
C PHE A 100 4.64 1.96 1.65
N PRO A 101 5.23 2.90 0.88
CA PRO A 101 5.77 4.14 1.42
C PRO A 101 4.76 4.95 2.23
N LEU A 102 3.50 5.02 1.77
CA LEU A 102 2.45 5.78 2.44
C LEU A 102 2.15 5.22 3.83
N MET A 103 1.96 3.91 3.91
CA MET A 103 1.74 3.23 5.20
C MET A 103 2.92 3.41 6.15
N TYR A 104 4.15 3.21 5.63
CA TYR A 104 5.37 3.37 6.40
C TYR A 104 5.51 4.78 6.98
N GLN A 105 5.38 5.82 6.14
CA GLN A 105 5.52 7.22 6.56
C GLN A 105 4.50 7.59 7.65
N HIS A 106 3.22 7.27 7.44
CA HIS A 106 2.17 7.57 8.42
C HIS A 106 2.42 6.85 9.74
N THR A 107 2.87 5.60 9.71
CA THR A 107 3.15 4.83 10.92
C THR A 107 4.35 5.40 11.68
N VAL A 108 5.47 5.68 11.00
CA VAL A 108 6.66 6.28 11.62
C VAL A 108 6.33 7.65 12.21
N GLN A 109 5.58 8.47 11.49
CA GLN A 109 5.15 9.78 11.98
C GLN A 109 4.25 9.65 13.21
N GLY A 110 3.34 8.68 13.22
CA GLY A 110 2.52 8.34 14.39
C GLY A 110 3.37 7.98 15.61
N PHE A 111 4.43 7.19 15.42
CA PHE A 111 5.35 6.84 16.50
C PHE A 111 6.18 8.05 16.99
N ARG A 112 6.66 8.89 16.07
CA ARG A 112 7.45 10.10 16.39
C ARG A 112 6.64 11.18 17.14
N ASN A 113 5.33 11.21 16.98
CA ASN A 113 4.44 12.15 17.65
C ASN A 113 4.15 11.80 19.12
N ILE A 114 4.57 10.64 19.59
CA ILE A 114 4.41 10.23 21.01
C ILE A 114 5.44 10.95 21.86
N ASN A 115 4.97 11.52 22.98
CA ASN A 115 5.87 12.20 23.92
C ASN A 115 6.93 11.20 24.48
N PRO A 116 8.23 11.44 24.27
CA PRO A 116 9.28 10.56 24.74
C PRO A 116 9.29 10.35 26.26
N ARG A 117 8.78 11.33 27.03
CA ARG A 117 8.69 11.24 28.49
C ARG A 117 7.81 10.07 28.93
N MET A 118 6.71 9.82 28.24
CA MET A 118 5.81 8.68 28.55
C MET A 118 6.54 7.35 28.42
N MET A 119 7.35 7.19 27.39
CA MET A 119 8.11 5.94 27.17
C MET A 119 9.24 5.81 28.18
N ASN A 120 9.92 6.91 28.53
CA ASN A 120 10.98 6.90 29.52
C ASN A 120 10.44 6.59 30.94
N THR A 121 9.29 7.16 31.32
CA THR A 121 8.62 6.81 32.58
C THR A 121 8.27 5.33 32.65
N ALA A 122 7.73 4.76 31.54
CA ALA A 122 7.43 3.33 31.50
C ALA A 122 8.69 2.45 31.65
N ARG A 123 9.85 2.89 31.09
CA ARG A 123 11.14 2.22 31.25
C ARG A 123 11.62 2.26 32.72
N THR A 124 11.53 3.42 33.38
CA THR A 124 11.90 3.54 34.81
C THR A 124 11.01 2.70 35.70
N MET A 125 9.77 2.43 35.31
CA MET A 125 8.85 1.51 35.97
C MET A 125 9.10 0.03 35.64
N GLY A 126 10.19 -0.30 34.92
CA GLY A 126 10.56 -1.68 34.57
C GLY A 126 9.80 -2.29 33.40
N ALA A 127 9.07 -1.49 32.57
CA ALA A 127 8.40 -2.02 31.40
C ALA A 127 9.41 -2.38 30.30
N SER A 128 9.30 -3.59 29.76
CA SER A 128 10.10 -4.02 28.60
C SER A 128 9.72 -3.24 27.33
N GLU A 129 10.63 -3.08 26.37
CA GLU A 129 10.38 -2.41 25.10
C GLU A 129 9.20 -3.05 24.32
N ARG A 130 9.01 -4.34 24.46
CA ARG A 130 7.87 -5.06 23.89
C ARG A 130 6.55 -4.61 24.51
N LYS A 131 6.50 -4.46 25.84
CA LYS A 131 5.34 -3.98 26.59
C LYS A 131 5.04 -2.51 26.25
N ILE A 132 6.07 -1.67 26.16
CA ILE A 132 5.94 -0.27 25.74
C ILE A 132 5.36 -0.17 24.34
N PHE A 133 5.87 -0.97 23.40
CA PHE A 133 5.36 -0.96 22.02
C PHE A 133 3.87 -1.32 21.95
N PHE A 134 3.45 -2.45 22.52
CA PHE A 134 2.07 -2.92 22.39
C PHE A 134 1.07 -2.17 23.28
N LYS A 135 1.51 -1.64 24.43
CA LYS A 135 0.61 -0.99 25.40
C LYS A 135 0.60 0.54 25.30
N ILE A 136 1.65 1.15 24.72
CA ILE A 136 1.77 2.60 24.63
C ILE A 136 1.90 3.04 23.17
N THR A 137 2.96 2.61 22.46
CA THR A 137 3.28 3.13 21.13
C THR A 137 2.19 2.82 20.13
N LEU A 138 1.80 1.56 20.01
CA LEU A 138 0.82 1.11 19.04
C LEU A 138 -0.58 1.72 19.27
N PRO A 139 -1.14 1.70 20.49
CA PRO A 139 -2.44 2.30 20.76
C PRO A 139 -2.49 3.81 20.56
N LEU A 140 -1.44 4.55 20.98
CA LEU A 140 -1.39 5.99 20.80
C LEU A 140 -1.22 6.42 19.34
N SER A 141 -0.63 5.55 18.51
CA SER A 141 -0.46 5.80 17.07
C SER A 141 -1.63 5.27 16.22
N LYS A 142 -2.69 4.70 16.82
CA LYS A 142 -3.77 4.04 16.08
C LYS A 142 -4.39 4.92 14.99
N ARG A 143 -4.60 6.22 15.25
CA ARG A 143 -5.18 7.15 14.25
C ARG A 143 -4.27 7.31 13.03
N ALA A 144 -2.95 7.49 13.25
CA ALA A 144 -1.97 7.59 12.16
C ALA A 144 -1.87 6.28 11.35
N ILE A 145 -1.91 5.14 12.04
CA ILE A 145 -1.90 3.81 11.41
C ILE A 145 -3.16 3.61 10.55
N ILE A 146 -4.35 3.96 11.06
CA ILE A 146 -5.59 3.86 10.31
C ILE A 146 -5.55 4.79 9.08
N SER A 147 -5.14 6.06 9.24
CA SER A 147 -4.99 7.00 8.11
C SER A 147 -4.01 6.48 7.06
N GLY A 148 -2.86 5.93 7.49
CA GLY A 148 -1.88 5.31 6.60
C GLY A 148 -2.45 4.10 5.86
N THR A 149 -3.25 3.27 6.54
CA THR A 149 -3.92 2.12 5.93
C THR A 149 -4.95 2.55 4.88
N MET A 150 -5.75 3.57 5.18
CA MET A 150 -6.74 4.11 4.24
C MET A 150 -6.08 4.70 2.99
N LEU A 151 -4.99 5.45 3.16
CA LEU A 151 -4.23 6.00 2.03
C LEU A 151 -3.54 4.90 1.22
N ALA A 152 -2.97 3.88 1.87
CA ALA A 152 -2.38 2.75 1.19
C ALA A 152 -3.43 1.98 0.36
N PHE A 153 -4.64 1.79 0.92
CA PHE A 153 -5.75 1.17 0.20
C PHE A 153 -6.20 2.01 -1.00
N ALA A 154 -6.39 3.32 -0.81
CA ALA A 154 -6.77 4.23 -1.90
C ALA A 154 -5.72 4.25 -3.01
N ARG A 155 -4.42 4.20 -2.64
CA ARG A 155 -3.33 4.12 -3.61
C ARG A 155 -3.28 2.78 -4.34
N ALA A 156 -3.54 1.69 -3.63
CA ALA A 156 -3.54 0.34 -4.20
C ALA A 156 -4.69 0.13 -5.20
N ILE A 157 -5.91 0.62 -4.91
CA ILE A 157 -7.05 0.46 -5.81
C ILE A 157 -6.91 1.28 -7.09
N GLY A 158 -6.20 2.43 -7.02
CA GLY A 158 -5.92 3.29 -8.18
C GLY A 158 -4.62 2.95 -8.90
N GLU A 159 -3.96 1.82 -8.59
CA GLU A 159 -2.70 1.48 -9.25
C GLU A 159 -2.93 1.02 -10.69
N PHE A 160 -2.19 1.64 -11.62
CA PHE A 160 -2.32 1.41 -13.05
C PHE A 160 -0.98 1.03 -13.69
N GLY A 161 0.01 1.91 -13.67
CA GLY A 161 1.20 1.82 -14.50
C GLY A 161 2.09 0.63 -14.18
N ALA A 162 2.34 0.35 -12.89
CA ALA A 162 3.12 -0.80 -12.51
C ALA A 162 2.33 -2.11 -12.74
N THR A 163 1.02 -2.09 -12.48
CA THR A 163 0.14 -3.24 -12.73
C THR A 163 0.08 -3.58 -14.22
N LEU A 164 -0.03 -2.57 -15.11
CA LEU A 164 -0.02 -2.77 -16.56
C LEU A 164 1.24 -3.50 -17.02
N MET A 165 2.40 -3.11 -16.48
CA MET A 165 3.69 -3.69 -16.88
C MET A 165 3.88 -5.13 -16.40
N ILE A 166 3.56 -5.43 -15.12
CA ILE A 166 3.85 -6.74 -14.55
C ILE A 166 2.71 -7.75 -14.71
N ALA A 167 1.45 -7.30 -14.60
CA ALA A 167 0.29 -8.19 -14.66
C ALA A 167 -0.39 -8.20 -16.04
N GLY A 168 -0.19 -7.14 -16.84
CA GLY A 168 -0.83 -6.97 -18.13
C GLY A 168 -2.35 -6.81 -18.02
N TYR A 169 -3.01 -6.70 -19.18
CA TYR A 169 -4.47 -6.68 -19.27
C TYR A 169 -4.98 -8.03 -19.79
N ILE A 170 -5.47 -8.84 -18.88
CA ILE A 170 -6.09 -10.13 -19.20
C ILE A 170 -7.53 -10.11 -18.67
N PRO A 171 -8.57 -10.03 -19.55
CA PRO A 171 -9.96 -9.98 -19.13
C PRO A 171 -10.33 -11.14 -18.19
N GLY A 172 -11.00 -10.81 -17.10
CA GLY A 172 -11.41 -11.78 -16.09
C GLY A 172 -10.31 -12.25 -15.13
N LYS A 173 -9.04 -11.83 -15.32
CA LYS A 173 -7.89 -12.28 -14.49
C LYS A 173 -7.10 -11.14 -13.86
N THR A 174 -6.75 -10.13 -14.65
CA THR A 174 -5.88 -9.01 -14.21
C THR A 174 -6.45 -7.63 -14.53
N ASN A 175 -7.61 -7.55 -15.18
CA ASN A 175 -8.26 -6.31 -15.56
C ASN A 175 -8.82 -5.55 -14.34
N THR A 176 -7.95 -4.89 -13.60
CA THR A 176 -8.35 -3.96 -12.53
C THR A 176 -9.11 -2.76 -13.11
N LEU A 177 -9.86 -2.03 -12.27
CA LEU A 177 -10.64 -0.87 -12.70
C LEU A 177 -9.82 0.17 -13.50
N PRO A 178 -8.62 0.59 -13.08
CA PRO A 178 -7.83 1.51 -13.88
C PRO A 178 -7.41 0.93 -15.25
N LEU A 179 -7.08 -0.35 -15.31
CA LEU A 179 -6.77 -1.04 -16.55
C LEU A 179 -8.01 -1.14 -17.46
N GLU A 180 -9.15 -1.49 -16.90
CA GLU A 180 -10.42 -1.59 -17.65
C GLU A 180 -10.80 -0.23 -18.24
N ILE A 181 -10.73 0.85 -17.48
CA ILE A 181 -10.99 2.21 -17.96
C ILE A 181 -10.09 2.54 -19.14
N TYR A 182 -8.79 2.30 -19.00
CA TYR A 182 -7.81 2.59 -20.05
C TYR A 182 -8.12 1.83 -21.34
N PHE A 183 -8.36 0.53 -21.26
CA PHE A 183 -8.63 -0.28 -22.45
C PHE A 183 -10.01 -0.02 -23.06
N LEU A 184 -11.03 0.33 -22.28
CA LEU A 184 -12.33 0.77 -22.81
C LEU A 184 -12.19 2.07 -23.63
N VAL A 185 -11.39 3.03 -23.14
CA VAL A 185 -11.11 4.26 -23.90
C VAL A 185 -10.35 3.95 -25.18
N GLN A 186 -9.34 3.09 -25.14
CA GLN A 186 -8.59 2.64 -26.32
C GLN A 186 -9.49 1.97 -27.40
N GLN A 187 -10.56 1.32 -26.95
CA GLN A 187 -11.56 0.67 -27.83
C GLN A 187 -12.65 1.63 -28.34
N GLY A 188 -12.61 2.92 -27.99
CA GLY A 188 -13.67 3.89 -28.32
C GLY A 188 -14.98 3.67 -27.52
N ARG A 189 -14.95 2.92 -26.41
CA ARG A 189 -16.09 2.60 -25.54
C ARG A 189 -16.18 3.53 -24.34
N GLU A 190 -16.00 4.82 -24.55
CA GLU A 190 -15.91 5.84 -23.52
C GLU A 190 -17.12 5.88 -22.56
N HIS A 191 -18.33 5.65 -23.10
CA HIS A 191 -19.54 5.63 -22.29
C HIS A 191 -19.49 4.56 -21.19
N GLN A 192 -18.87 3.42 -21.45
CA GLN A 192 -18.68 2.37 -20.44
C GLN A 192 -17.54 2.71 -19.48
N ALA A 193 -16.49 3.37 -19.96
CA ALA A 193 -15.40 3.84 -19.12
C ALA A 193 -15.89 4.82 -18.06
N TRP A 194 -16.83 5.72 -18.39
CA TRP A 194 -17.42 6.70 -17.46
C TRP A 194 -18.07 6.04 -16.23
N LEU A 195 -18.69 4.88 -16.37
CA LEU A 195 -19.28 4.16 -15.25
C LEU A 195 -18.20 3.78 -14.22
N TRP A 196 -17.08 3.26 -14.68
CA TRP A 196 -15.97 2.87 -13.80
C TRP A 196 -15.21 4.06 -13.21
N VAL A 197 -15.11 5.15 -13.97
CA VAL A 197 -14.57 6.42 -13.45
C VAL A 197 -15.40 6.93 -12.28
N LEU A 198 -16.73 6.95 -12.41
CA LEU A 198 -17.63 7.38 -11.33
C LEU A 198 -17.51 6.47 -10.10
N VAL A 199 -17.37 5.16 -10.28
CA VAL A 199 -17.15 4.21 -9.19
C VAL A 199 -15.83 4.54 -8.45
N LEU A 200 -14.71 4.71 -9.19
CA LEU A 200 -13.42 5.03 -8.57
C LEU A 200 -13.41 6.38 -7.86
N VAL A 201 -14.00 7.41 -8.47
CA VAL A 201 -14.10 8.75 -7.88
C VAL A 201 -14.94 8.73 -6.62
N SER A 202 -16.09 8.05 -6.62
CA SER A 202 -16.95 7.91 -5.45
C SER A 202 -16.21 7.18 -4.31
N PHE A 203 -15.44 6.15 -4.65
CA PHE A 203 -14.62 5.41 -3.69
C PHE A 203 -13.53 6.30 -3.08
N ALA A 204 -12.80 7.06 -3.91
CA ALA A 204 -11.77 7.98 -3.47
C ALA A 204 -12.32 9.07 -2.55
N ILE A 205 -13.45 9.69 -2.91
CA ILE A 205 -14.13 10.71 -2.09
C ILE A 205 -14.54 10.11 -0.74
N SER A 206 -15.10 8.91 -0.74
CA SER A 206 -15.53 8.23 0.50
C SER A 206 -14.36 7.96 1.45
N ILE A 207 -13.21 7.50 0.93
CA ILE A 207 -12.01 7.25 1.74
C ILE A 207 -11.45 8.55 2.29
N ILE A 208 -11.27 9.57 1.45
CA ILE A 208 -10.72 10.87 1.87
C ILE A 208 -11.66 11.57 2.87
N GLY A 209 -12.96 11.51 2.62
CA GLY A 209 -13.98 12.07 3.52
C GLY A 209 -13.94 11.42 4.90
N THR A 210 -13.90 10.09 4.96
CA THR A 210 -13.79 9.35 6.23
C THR A 210 -12.50 9.70 6.97
N MET A 211 -11.38 9.78 6.25
CA MET A 211 -10.09 10.15 6.83
C MET A 211 -10.11 11.57 7.41
N ASN A 212 -10.72 12.52 6.70
CA ASN A 212 -10.82 13.91 7.16
C ASN A 212 -11.73 14.03 8.40
N MET A 213 -12.85 13.31 8.46
CA MET A 213 -13.70 13.25 9.64
C MET A 213 -12.95 12.74 10.87
N MET A 214 -12.18 11.68 10.73
CA MET A 214 -11.35 11.13 11.82
C MET A 214 -10.28 12.11 12.30
N ASN A 215 -9.75 12.94 11.42
CA ASN A 215 -8.73 13.93 11.76
C ASN A 215 -9.33 15.18 12.43
N GLN A 216 -10.55 15.61 12.06
CA GLN A 216 -11.22 16.76 12.66
C GLN A 216 -11.59 16.57 14.14
N GLU A 217 -11.89 15.35 14.58
CA GLU A 217 -12.14 15.05 15.99
C GLU A 217 -10.94 15.38 16.89
N ARG A 218 -9.72 15.40 16.32
CA ARG A 218 -8.50 15.77 17.05
C ARG A 218 -8.48 17.26 17.47
N TYR A 219 -9.03 18.14 16.67
CA TYR A 219 -9.04 19.58 16.97
C TYR A 219 -10.10 19.95 18.02
N ARG A 220 -11.18 19.18 18.12
CA ARG A 220 -12.25 19.41 19.10
C ARG A 220 -11.95 18.86 20.50
N GLU A 221 -11.00 17.93 20.65
CA GLU A 221 -10.59 17.38 21.94
C GLU A 221 -9.47 18.19 22.61
N VAL A 222 -8.94 19.24 21.96
CA VAL A 222 -7.82 20.07 22.45
C VAL A 222 -8.29 21.48 22.86
N ASP A 223 -9.49 21.87 22.46
CA ASP A 223 -10.19 23.09 22.91
C ASP A 223 -11.12 22.77 24.09
#